data_748e2c7ce255a44391de66e1347d7d2e
#
_entry.id   748e2c7ce255a44391de66e1347d7d2e
#
_cell.length_a   1.000
_cell.length_b   1.000
_cell.length_c   1.000
_cell.angle_alpha   90.00
_cell.angle_beta   90.00
_cell.angle_gamma   90.00
#
_symmetry.space_group_name_H-M   'P 1'
#
loop_
_entity.id
_entity.type
_entity.pdbx_description
1 polymer ?
#
loop_
_entity_poly.entity_id
_entity_poly.type
_entity_poly.pdbx_seq_one_letter_code
_entity_poly.pdbx_strand_id
1 'polypeptide(L)'
;SDITVKSPKRLSFMEDKIRKQIANRITRGKVEVSVSFFDFSNKSKNVVLNKEIAKEYIKQLREIADENNLSENISVVEIAKLPDILNSIDSDNDEEIAGEALKCLNMALDSLIEMRKAEGENIKQDLLVRIERVQNLVDKIAENSKGIVEEYVSKLEKRVKEILKTDVVDENRIAQEAVIYADKTSIEEELTRLNSHIVQFKELVNSDGPVGKKLDFMIQEMNRETNTIGSKAGSGEITKAVIDLKVELEDIREQIQNIE
;
A
#
# COMPACT_ATOMS: atom_id res chain seq x y z
N SER A 1 8.48 -4.57 7.41
CA SER A 1 7.18 -5.26 7.53
C SER A 1 6.80 -5.42 8.99
N ASP A 2 5.55 -5.16 9.34
CA ASP A 2 4.97 -5.48 10.64
C ASP A 2 4.34 -6.87 10.55
N ILE A 3 4.92 -7.84 11.28
CA ILE A 3 4.51 -9.25 11.17
C ILE A 3 3.90 -9.71 12.48
N THR A 4 2.61 -10.02 12.45
CA THR A 4 1.87 -10.61 13.57
C THR A 4 1.58 -12.08 13.29
N VAL A 5 2.04 -12.98 14.19
CA VAL A 5 1.79 -14.42 14.09
C VAL A 5 0.86 -14.83 15.23
N LYS A 6 -0.23 -15.50 14.89
CA LYS A 6 -1.16 -16.14 15.85
C LYS A 6 -1.08 -17.63 15.65
N SER A 7 -0.62 -18.37 16.66
CA SER A 7 -0.50 -19.82 16.63
C SER A 7 -1.11 -20.47 17.87
N PRO A 8 -1.56 -21.74 17.81
CA PRO A 8 -1.93 -22.51 19.00
C PRO A 8 -0.74 -22.63 19.97
N LYS A 9 -0.99 -22.68 21.28
CA LYS A 9 0.07 -22.81 22.31
C LYS A 9 1.05 -23.95 22.00
N ARG A 10 0.57 -25.05 21.45
CA ARG A 10 1.37 -26.22 21.06
C ARG A 10 2.44 -25.88 19.99
N LEU A 11 2.18 -24.92 19.12
CA LEU A 11 3.05 -24.53 18.01
C LEU A 11 3.76 -23.18 18.24
N SER A 12 3.70 -22.62 19.44
CA SER A 12 4.31 -21.32 19.75
C SER A 12 5.82 -21.28 19.51
N PHE A 13 6.51 -22.43 19.63
CA PHE A 13 7.94 -22.54 19.34
C PHE A 13 8.30 -22.26 17.85
N MET A 14 7.32 -22.26 16.96
CA MET A 14 7.50 -21.98 15.53
C MET A 14 7.37 -20.50 15.17
N GLU A 15 6.81 -19.66 16.02
CA GLU A 15 6.49 -18.27 15.70
C GLU A 15 7.70 -17.50 15.17
N ASP A 16 8.87 -17.71 15.76
CA ASP A 16 10.11 -17.07 15.30
C ASP A 16 10.56 -17.58 13.92
N LYS A 17 10.36 -18.86 13.63
CA LYS A 17 10.68 -19.43 12.32
C LYS A 17 9.74 -18.90 11.25
N ILE A 18 8.43 -18.83 11.55
CA ILE A 18 7.41 -18.26 10.68
C ILE A 18 7.74 -16.78 10.38
N ARG A 19 8.02 -16.00 11.43
CA ARG A 19 8.37 -14.59 11.31
C ARG A 19 9.60 -14.35 10.43
N LYS A 20 10.65 -15.15 10.61
CA LYS A 20 11.86 -15.08 9.78
C LYS A 20 11.60 -15.43 8.31
N GLN A 21 10.82 -16.48 8.04
CA GLN A 21 10.48 -16.85 6.66
C GLN A 21 9.69 -15.75 5.94
N ILE A 22 8.73 -15.13 6.63
CA ILE A 22 7.94 -14.02 6.07
C ILE A 22 8.85 -12.81 5.80
N ALA A 23 9.69 -12.44 6.78
CA ALA A 23 10.59 -11.28 6.66
C ALA A 23 11.59 -11.41 5.51
N ASN A 24 12.02 -12.64 5.18
CA ASN A 24 12.91 -12.91 4.06
C ASN A 24 12.23 -12.76 2.68
N ARG A 25 10.91 -12.85 2.63
CA ARG A 25 10.15 -12.87 1.36
C ARG A 25 9.29 -11.62 1.16
N ILE A 26 8.89 -10.96 2.24
CA ILE A 26 8.03 -9.77 2.23
C ILE A 26 8.76 -8.62 2.92
N THR A 27 9.18 -7.65 2.13
CA THR A 27 9.98 -6.52 2.62
C THR A 27 9.13 -5.40 3.21
N ARG A 28 7.86 -5.26 2.80
CA ARG A 28 6.98 -4.15 3.18
C ARG A 28 5.54 -4.62 3.42
N GLY A 29 4.83 -3.86 4.25
CA GLY A 29 3.42 -4.06 4.56
C GLY A 29 3.20 -4.69 5.94
N LYS A 30 1.93 -4.76 6.35
CA LYS A 30 1.48 -5.46 7.56
C LYS A 30 1.02 -6.87 7.18
N VAL A 31 1.66 -7.87 7.78
CA VAL A 31 1.34 -9.28 7.53
C VAL A 31 0.81 -9.91 8.80
N GLU A 32 -0.39 -10.43 8.76
CA GLU A 32 -0.99 -11.19 9.84
C GLU A 32 -1.15 -12.65 9.40
N VAL A 33 -0.52 -13.56 10.15
CA VAL A 33 -0.59 -15.00 9.89
C VAL A 33 -1.31 -15.67 11.04
N SER A 34 -2.36 -16.43 10.73
CA SER A 34 -3.07 -17.28 11.69
C SER A 34 -2.85 -18.75 11.31
N VAL A 35 -2.29 -19.50 12.24
CA VAL A 35 -2.09 -20.96 12.09
C VAL A 35 -3.17 -21.67 12.88
N SER A 36 -3.95 -22.51 12.21
CA SER A 36 -4.93 -23.39 12.84
C SER A 36 -4.59 -24.84 12.56
N PHE A 37 -4.65 -25.68 13.57
CA PHE A 37 -4.38 -27.10 13.47
C PHE A 37 -5.57 -27.91 14.00
N PHE A 38 -6.04 -28.83 13.20
CA PHE A 38 -7.10 -29.78 13.57
C PHE A 38 -6.59 -31.21 13.36
N ASP A 39 -6.50 -31.98 14.44
CA ASP A 39 -6.12 -33.39 14.36
C ASP A 39 -7.39 -34.25 14.23
N PHE A 40 -7.56 -34.87 13.07
CA PHE A 40 -8.63 -35.85 12.80
C PHE A 40 -8.16 -37.29 12.99
N SER A 41 -6.91 -37.50 13.43
CA SER A 41 -6.41 -38.85 13.70
C SER A 41 -7.08 -39.42 14.95
N ASN A 42 -7.60 -40.64 14.86
CA ASN A 42 -8.13 -41.39 15.99
C ASN A 42 -7.01 -41.90 16.93
N LYS A 43 -5.91 -41.18 17.07
CA LYS A 43 -4.86 -41.52 18.00
C LYS A 43 -5.40 -41.35 19.42
N SER A 44 -5.51 -42.46 20.16
CA SER A 44 -5.89 -42.46 21.56
C SER A 44 -4.93 -41.55 22.36
N LYS A 45 -5.50 -40.54 23.01
CA LYS A 45 -4.73 -39.72 23.95
C LYS A 45 -4.09 -40.64 24.98
N ASN A 46 -2.79 -40.70 25.01
CA ASN A 46 -2.09 -41.45 26.05
C ASN A 46 -2.23 -40.69 27.37
N VAL A 47 -3.01 -41.27 28.29
CA VAL A 47 -3.10 -40.75 29.67
C VAL A 47 -1.97 -41.33 30.45
N VAL A 48 -1.06 -40.51 30.93
CA VAL A 48 0.07 -40.92 31.77
C VAL A 48 -0.18 -40.49 33.19
N LEU A 49 -0.05 -41.46 34.10
CA LEU A 49 -0.15 -41.24 35.51
C LEU A 49 1.21 -40.79 36.08
N ASN A 50 1.23 -39.60 36.72
CA ASN A 50 2.39 -39.17 37.50
C ASN A 50 2.38 -39.82 38.89
N LYS A 51 3.06 -40.98 38.97
CA LYS A 51 3.10 -41.79 40.18
C LYS A 51 3.79 -41.09 41.35
N GLU A 52 4.75 -40.23 41.11
CA GLU A 52 5.51 -39.53 42.14
C GLU A 52 4.65 -38.45 42.82
N ILE A 53 4.00 -37.59 42.00
CA ILE A 53 3.07 -36.60 42.52
C ILE A 53 1.90 -37.26 43.26
N ALA A 54 1.34 -38.34 42.72
CA ALA A 54 0.27 -39.08 43.38
C ALA A 54 0.67 -39.58 44.76
N LYS A 55 1.90 -40.15 44.92
CA LYS A 55 2.43 -40.60 46.22
C LYS A 55 2.60 -39.47 47.21
N GLU A 56 3.09 -38.31 46.74
CA GLU A 56 3.27 -37.14 47.60
C GLU A 56 1.92 -36.59 48.08
N TYR A 57 0.92 -36.48 47.22
CA TYR A 57 -0.43 -36.11 47.64
C TYR A 57 -1.00 -37.08 48.71
N ILE A 58 -0.88 -38.39 48.50
CA ILE A 58 -1.37 -39.39 49.46
C ILE A 58 -0.67 -39.23 50.80
N LYS A 59 0.64 -39.00 50.81
CA LYS A 59 1.41 -38.79 52.01
C LYS A 59 0.94 -37.57 52.80
N GLN A 60 0.81 -36.42 52.11
CA GLN A 60 0.37 -35.16 52.73
C GLN A 60 -1.08 -35.26 53.26
N LEU A 61 -1.97 -35.94 52.53
CA LEU A 61 -3.35 -36.14 52.95
C LEU A 61 -3.44 -37.02 54.21
N ARG A 62 -2.55 -38.04 54.36
CA ARG A 62 -2.44 -38.85 55.56
C ARG A 62 -1.93 -38.09 56.78
N GLU A 63 -0.90 -37.27 56.58
CA GLU A 63 -0.37 -36.40 57.65
C GLU A 63 -1.45 -35.44 58.15
N ILE A 64 -2.25 -34.84 57.27
CA ILE A 64 -3.38 -33.99 57.67
C ILE A 64 -4.47 -34.77 58.44
N ALA A 65 -4.79 -35.97 57.97
CA ALA A 65 -5.77 -36.81 58.64
C ALA A 65 -5.32 -37.20 60.08
N ASP A 66 -4.07 -37.59 60.24
CA ASP A 66 -3.49 -37.98 61.53
C ASP A 66 -3.42 -36.76 62.46
N GLU A 67 -2.95 -35.62 62.05
CA GLU A 67 -2.83 -34.40 62.85
C GLU A 67 -4.19 -33.89 63.38
N ASN A 68 -5.27 -34.06 62.56
CA ASN A 68 -6.58 -33.52 62.89
C ASN A 68 -7.60 -34.56 63.33
N ASN A 69 -7.20 -35.83 63.58
CA ASN A 69 -8.07 -36.94 63.89
C ASN A 69 -9.24 -37.14 62.95
N LEU A 70 -8.98 -36.96 61.61
CA LEU A 70 -9.96 -37.16 60.57
C LEU A 70 -9.95 -38.65 60.13
N SER A 71 -11.11 -39.12 59.59
CA SER A 71 -11.17 -40.47 59.03
C SER A 71 -10.42 -40.52 57.73
N GLU A 72 -9.48 -41.45 57.54
CA GLU A 72 -8.74 -41.69 56.30
C GLU A 72 -9.61 -42.42 55.26
N ASN A 73 -10.29 -41.71 54.43
CA ASN A 73 -11.10 -42.32 53.38
C ASN A 73 -10.69 -41.76 52.00
N ILE A 74 -9.49 -42.19 51.53
CA ILE A 74 -8.90 -41.68 50.28
C ILE A 74 -9.39 -42.54 49.12
N SER A 75 -10.21 -41.94 48.24
CA SER A 75 -10.68 -42.60 47.03
C SER A 75 -9.71 -42.41 45.87
N VAL A 76 -9.47 -43.47 45.08
CA VAL A 76 -8.63 -43.41 43.87
C VAL A 76 -9.15 -42.38 42.89
N VAL A 77 -10.49 -42.23 42.79
CA VAL A 77 -11.12 -41.25 41.87
C VAL A 77 -10.86 -39.81 42.33
N GLU A 78 -10.80 -39.57 43.65
CA GLU A 78 -10.49 -38.24 44.20
C GLU A 78 -9.03 -37.86 43.96
N ILE A 79 -8.10 -38.80 44.17
CA ILE A 79 -6.69 -38.58 43.86
C ILE A 79 -6.49 -38.31 42.36
N ALA A 80 -7.16 -39.07 41.50
CA ALA A 80 -7.05 -38.89 40.05
C ALA A 80 -7.53 -37.51 39.54
N LYS A 81 -8.35 -36.80 40.35
CA LYS A 81 -8.84 -35.45 40.05
C LYS A 81 -7.90 -34.33 40.53
N LEU A 82 -6.92 -34.65 41.35
CA LEU A 82 -5.95 -33.66 41.83
C LEU A 82 -5.06 -33.17 40.65
N PRO A 83 -4.55 -31.94 40.75
CA PRO A 83 -3.70 -31.36 39.68
C PRO A 83 -2.49 -32.25 39.37
N ASP A 84 -2.11 -32.29 38.09
CA ASP A 84 -0.89 -32.94 37.59
C ASP A 84 -0.73 -34.44 37.82
N ILE A 85 -1.77 -35.13 38.29
CA ILE A 85 -1.76 -36.58 38.49
C ILE A 85 -2.02 -37.34 37.20
N LEU A 86 -3.06 -36.97 36.45
CA LEU A 86 -3.36 -37.52 35.13
C LEU A 86 -3.07 -36.50 34.06
N ASN A 87 -2.00 -36.72 33.33
CA ASN A 87 -1.62 -35.89 32.22
C ASN A 87 -1.96 -36.57 30.87
N SER A 88 -2.66 -35.88 30.03
CA SER A 88 -2.84 -36.31 28.65
C SER A 88 -1.61 -35.87 27.83
N ILE A 89 -0.77 -36.84 27.45
CA ILE A 89 0.35 -36.59 26.58
C ILE A 89 -0.13 -36.82 25.16
N ASP A 90 -0.23 -35.74 24.40
CA ASP A 90 -0.37 -35.84 22.94
C ASP A 90 0.94 -36.43 22.41
N SER A 91 0.86 -37.41 21.49
CA SER A 91 2.04 -38.09 20.94
C SER A 91 3.03 -37.06 20.36
N ASP A 92 4.34 -37.34 20.51
CA ASP A 92 5.51 -36.53 20.12
C ASP A 92 5.61 -36.27 18.59
N ASN A 93 4.60 -35.62 18.00
CA ASN A 93 4.56 -35.32 16.56
C ASN A 93 4.70 -33.81 16.29
N ASP A 94 5.15 -33.04 17.27
CA ASP A 94 5.20 -31.57 17.17
C ASP A 94 6.16 -31.10 16.07
N GLU A 95 7.26 -31.82 15.84
CA GLU A 95 8.20 -31.50 14.75
C GLU A 95 7.62 -31.81 13.36
N GLU A 96 6.87 -32.90 13.22
CA GLU A 96 6.21 -33.27 11.97
C GLU A 96 5.10 -32.27 11.63
N ILE A 97 4.25 -31.92 12.61
CA ILE A 97 3.21 -30.90 12.48
C ILE A 97 3.82 -29.55 12.13
N ALA A 98 4.93 -29.21 12.77
CA ALA A 98 5.69 -28.02 12.46
C ALA A 98 6.21 -27.99 11.04
N GLY A 99 6.72 -29.12 10.54
CA GLY A 99 7.15 -29.27 9.15
C GLY A 99 6.02 -29.04 8.14
N GLU A 100 4.85 -29.62 8.39
CA GLU A 100 3.68 -29.42 7.53
C GLU A 100 3.15 -27.98 7.59
N ALA A 101 3.11 -27.35 8.77
CA ALA A 101 2.72 -25.96 8.91
C ALA A 101 3.65 -25.00 8.12
N LEU A 102 4.96 -25.28 8.12
CA LEU A 102 5.92 -24.50 7.31
C LEU A 102 5.74 -24.73 5.80
N LYS A 103 5.38 -25.93 5.36
CA LYS A 103 5.04 -26.18 3.95
C LYS A 103 3.79 -25.37 3.54
N CYS A 104 2.74 -25.42 4.35
CA CYS A 104 1.52 -24.65 4.12
C CYS A 104 1.81 -23.13 4.08
N LEU A 105 2.67 -22.62 4.99
CA LEU A 105 3.11 -21.24 4.99
C LEU A 105 3.80 -20.89 3.68
N ASN A 106 4.73 -21.71 3.20
CA ASN A 106 5.44 -21.46 1.94
C ASN A 106 4.49 -21.42 0.75
N MET A 107 3.54 -22.33 0.67
CA MET A 107 2.51 -22.32 -0.38
C MET A 107 1.64 -21.05 -0.33
N ALA A 108 1.25 -20.62 0.86
CA ALA A 108 0.49 -19.38 1.05
C ALA A 108 1.31 -18.14 0.64
N LEU A 109 2.61 -18.10 0.98
CA LEU A 109 3.52 -17.03 0.58
C LEU A 109 3.76 -17.00 -0.93
N ASP A 110 3.90 -18.16 -1.57
CA ASP A 110 4.05 -18.26 -3.03
C ASP A 110 2.80 -17.69 -3.72
N SER A 111 1.62 -18.12 -3.29
CA SER A 111 0.34 -17.63 -3.82
C SER A 111 0.17 -16.12 -3.61
N LEU A 112 0.53 -15.60 -2.45
CA LEU A 112 0.49 -14.16 -2.16
C LEU A 112 1.43 -13.37 -3.08
N ILE A 113 2.66 -13.86 -3.29
CA ILE A 113 3.64 -13.19 -4.16
C ILE A 113 3.16 -13.20 -5.62
N GLU A 114 2.60 -14.29 -6.10
CA GLU A 114 2.04 -14.37 -7.45
C GLU A 114 0.86 -13.39 -7.63
N MET A 115 -0.04 -13.34 -6.66
CA MET A 115 -1.16 -12.39 -6.67
C MET A 115 -0.68 -10.94 -6.69
N ARG A 116 0.30 -10.60 -5.85
CA ARG A 116 0.89 -9.24 -5.81
C ARG A 116 1.58 -8.86 -7.11
N LYS A 117 2.26 -9.81 -7.76
CA LYS A 117 2.88 -9.57 -9.08
C LYS A 117 1.83 -9.30 -10.15
N ALA A 118 0.76 -10.09 -10.18
CA ALA A 118 -0.33 -9.91 -11.13
C ALA A 118 -1.03 -8.56 -10.93
N GLU A 119 -1.30 -8.18 -9.68
CA GLU A 119 -1.88 -6.87 -9.35
C GLU A 119 -0.96 -5.71 -9.70
N GLY A 120 0.33 -5.84 -9.39
CA GLY A 120 1.34 -4.85 -9.76
C GLY A 120 1.43 -4.63 -11.27
N GLU A 121 1.35 -5.69 -12.07
CA GLU A 121 1.34 -5.57 -13.54
C GLU A 121 0.05 -4.87 -14.04
N ASN A 122 -1.10 -5.17 -13.45
CA ASN A 122 -2.36 -4.50 -13.80
C ASN A 122 -2.29 -2.99 -13.48
N ILE A 123 -1.78 -2.63 -12.30
CA ILE A 123 -1.60 -1.22 -11.91
C ILE A 123 -0.62 -0.53 -12.87
N LYS A 124 0.49 -1.19 -13.21
CA LYS A 124 1.46 -0.68 -14.19
C LYS A 124 0.80 -0.33 -15.53
N GLN A 125 -0.02 -1.24 -16.07
CA GLN A 125 -0.72 -1.02 -17.33
C GLN A 125 -1.72 0.15 -17.24
N ASP A 126 -2.48 0.24 -16.12
CA ASP A 126 -3.39 1.37 -15.90
C ASP A 126 -2.63 2.70 -15.83
N LEU A 127 -1.51 2.76 -15.13
CA LEU A 127 -0.67 3.96 -15.04
C LEU A 127 -0.12 4.39 -16.43
N LEU A 128 0.30 3.43 -17.25
CA LEU A 128 0.77 3.72 -18.60
C LEU A 128 -0.34 4.29 -19.50
N VAL A 129 -1.55 3.76 -19.39
CA VAL A 129 -2.72 4.29 -20.13
C VAL A 129 -3.07 5.70 -19.65
N ARG A 130 -3.06 5.94 -18.33
CA ARG A 130 -3.37 7.26 -17.76
C ARG A 130 -2.32 8.31 -18.12
N ILE A 131 -1.05 7.96 -18.05
CA ILE A 131 0.02 8.92 -18.42
C ILE A 131 -0.02 9.28 -19.92
N GLU A 132 -0.53 8.39 -20.79
CA GLU A 132 -0.79 8.75 -22.19
C GLU A 132 -1.95 9.76 -22.32
N ARG A 133 -2.99 9.65 -21.48
CA ARG A 133 -4.07 10.66 -21.43
C ARG A 133 -3.53 12.00 -20.96
N VAL A 134 -2.66 12.01 -19.95
CA VAL A 134 -1.94 13.21 -19.49
C VAL A 134 -1.16 13.84 -20.65
N GLN A 135 -0.40 13.04 -21.41
CA GLN A 135 0.34 13.54 -22.59
C GLN A 135 -0.59 14.20 -23.62
N ASN A 136 -1.71 13.55 -23.94
CA ASN A 136 -2.69 14.12 -24.89
C ASN A 136 -3.28 15.44 -24.41
N LEU A 137 -3.51 15.60 -23.09
CA LEU A 137 -3.99 16.86 -22.52
C LEU A 137 -2.91 17.95 -22.57
N VAL A 138 -1.65 17.60 -22.31
CA VAL A 138 -0.51 18.52 -22.44
C VAL A 138 -0.34 18.99 -23.89
N ASP A 139 -0.44 18.08 -24.86
CA ASP A 139 -0.36 18.41 -26.28
C ASP A 139 -1.50 19.32 -26.70
N LYS A 140 -2.73 19.07 -26.20
CA LYS A 140 -3.89 19.94 -26.43
C LYS A 140 -3.70 21.34 -25.84
N ILE A 141 -3.11 21.46 -24.66
CA ILE A 141 -2.76 22.75 -24.04
C ILE A 141 -1.73 23.46 -24.91
N ALA A 142 -0.70 22.77 -25.39
CA ALA A 142 0.32 23.33 -26.27
C ALA A 142 -0.25 23.83 -27.60
N GLU A 143 -1.23 23.12 -28.15
CA GLU A 143 -1.90 23.55 -29.38
C GLU A 143 -2.78 24.77 -29.16
N ASN A 144 -3.57 24.79 -28.09
CA ASN A 144 -4.46 25.90 -27.77
C ASN A 144 -3.70 27.15 -27.28
N SER A 145 -2.42 27.04 -26.93
CA SER A 145 -1.59 28.20 -26.57
C SER A 145 -1.09 28.98 -27.81
N LYS A 146 -1.10 28.33 -28.99
CA LYS A 146 -0.69 28.98 -30.22
C LYS A 146 -1.73 30.04 -30.65
N GLY A 147 -1.27 31.22 -31.00
CA GLY A 147 -2.12 32.29 -31.48
C GLY A 147 -2.87 33.10 -30.40
N ILE A 148 -2.66 32.81 -29.10
CA ILE A 148 -3.30 33.57 -28.01
C ILE A 148 -2.92 35.03 -28.03
N VAL A 149 -1.65 35.34 -28.33
CA VAL A 149 -1.16 36.74 -28.37
C VAL A 149 -1.77 37.48 -29.55
N GLU A 150 -1.83 36.86 -30.72
CA GLU A 150 -2.45 37.43 -31.94
C GLU A 150 -3.94 37.70 -31.74
N GLU A 151 -4.65 36.77 -31.13
CA GLU A 151 -6.06 36.93 -30.77
C GLU A 151 -6.28 38.08 -29.77
N TYR A 152 -5.41 38.17 -28.77
CA TYR A 152 -5.44 39.25 -27.79
C TYR A 152 -5.22 40.60 -28.44
N VAL A 153 -4.19 40.74 -29.32
CA VAL A 153 -3.89 41.97 -30.05
C VAL A 153 -5.08 42.39 -30.87
N SER A 154 -5.66 41.48 -31.64
CA SER A 154 -6.85 41.77 -32.49
C SER A 154 -8.04 42.28 -31.67
N LYS A 155 -8.31 41.64 -30.52
CA LYS A 155 -9.36 42.09 -29.57
C LYS A 155 -9.04 43.46 -28.98
N LEU A 156 -7.78 43.70 -28.60
CA LEU A 156 -7.32 44.93 -28.02
C LEU A 156 -7.47 46.09 -29.01
N GLU A 157 -7.01 45.93 -30.25
CA GLU A 157 -7.16 46.95 -31.31
C GLU A 157 -8.62 47.31 -31.54
N LYS A 158 -9.48 46.30 -31.66
CA LYS A 158 -10.93 46.51 -31.83
C LYS A 158 -11.51 47.32 -30.68
N ARG A 159 -11.15 46.94 -29.44
CA ARG A 159 -11.65 47.60 -28.23
C ARG A 159 -11.18 49.06 -28.13
N VAL A 160 -9.91 49.33 -28.48
CA VAL A 160 -9.34 50.68 -28.52
C VAL A 160 -10.07 51.56 -29.51
N LYS A 161 -10.32 51.08 -30.77
CA LYS A 161 -11.10 51.79 -31.80
C LYS A 161 -12.51 52.12 -31.32
N GLU A 162 -13.21 51.18 -30.70
CA GLU A 162 -14.55 51.37 -30.12
C GLU A 162 -14.58 52.47 -29.03
N ILE A 163 -13.59 52.47 -28.11
CA ILE A 163 -13.52 53.38 -26.98
C ILE A 163 -13.17 54.80 -27.44
N LEU A 164 -12.15 54.90 -28.30
CA LEU A 164 -11.65 56.22 -28.76
C LEU A 164 -12.48 56.83 -29.92
N LYS A 165 -13.39 56.05 -30.52
CA LYS A 165 -14.18 56.42 -31.69
C LYS A 165 -13.30 56.97 -32.83
N THR A 166 -12.14 56.38 -33.03
CA THR A 166 -11.15 56.73 -34.04
C THR A 166 -10.57 55.46 -34.69
N ASP A 167 -10.23 55.56 -35.93
CA ASP A 167 -9.55 54.48 -36.65
C ASP A 167 -8.02 54.51 -36.48
N VAL A 168 -7.49 55.59 -35.88
CA VAL A 168 -6.07 55.77 -35.66
C VAL A 168 -5.70 55.18 -34.28
N VAL A 169 -4.94 54.07 -34.30
CA VAL A 169 -4.42 53.40 -33.11
C VAL A 169 -2.91 53.56 -33.12
N ASP A 170 -2.34 53.83 -31.93
CA ASP A 170 -0.89 53.90 -31.77
C ASP A 170 -0.33 52.48 -31.74
N GLU A 171 0.25 52.05 -32.88
CA GLU A 171 0.82 50.69 -33.07
C GLU A 171 1.94 50.38 -32.06
N ASN A 172 2.75 51.38 -31.66
CA ASN A 172 3.81 51.16 -30.68
C ASN A 172 3.25 50.79 -29.27
N ARG A 173 2.12 51.38 -28.90
CA ARG A 173 1.45 51.02 -27.64
C ARG A 173 0.82 49.66 -27.68
N ILE A 174 0.21 49.29 -28.81
CA ILE A 174 -0.31 47.94 -28.99
C ILE A 174 0.82 46.89 -28.95
N ALA A 175 1.95 47.18 -29.62
CA ALA A 175 3.10 46.29 -29.62
C ALA A 175 3.69 46.10 -28.20
N GLN A 176 3.80 47.18 -27.41
CA GLN A 176 4.27 47.08 -26.01
C GLN A 176 3.33 46.24 -25.17
N GLU A 177 2.02 46.42 -25.26
CA GLU A 177 1.04 45.62 -24.51
C GLU A 177 1.04 44.17 -24.96
N ALA A 178 1.24 43.89 -26.27
CA ALA A 178 1.38 42.54 -26.79
C ALA A 178 2.58 41.78 -26.17
N VAL A 179 3.73 42.45 -26.04
CA VAL A 179 4.92 41.87 -25.39
C VAL A 179 4.65 41.55 -23.91
N ILE A 180 4.06 42.50 -23.18
CA ILE A 180 3.71 42.28 -21.76
C ILE A 180 2.72 41.12 -21.63
N TYR A 181 1.74 41.02 -22.51
CA TYR A 181 0.77 39.92 -22.50
C TYR A 181 1.43 38.58 -22.86
N ALA A 182 2.30 38.55 -23.88
CA ALA A 182 3.06 37.37 -24.28
C ALA A 182 3.88 36.80 -23.10
N ASP A 183 4.60 37.67 -22.37
CA ASP A 183 5.38 37.27 -21.22
C ASP A 183 4.51 36.68 -20.09
N LYS A 184 3.34 37.30 -19.85
CA LYS A 184 2.41 36.83 -18.83
C LYS A 184 1.75 35.49 -19.16
N THR A 185 1.52 35.21 -20.43
CA THR A 185 0.80 33.99 -20.86
C THR A 185 1.73 32.90 -21.39
N SER A 186 3.04 33.15 -21.43
CA SER A 186 4.03 32.16 -21.85
C SER A 186 4.01 30.94 -20.90
N ILE A 187 3.77 29.74 -21.45
CA ILE A 187 3.71 28.48 -20.75
C ILE A 187 4.71 27.43 -21.31
N GLU A 188 5.62 27.87 -22.17
CA GLU A 188 6.57 26.98 -22.87
C GLU A 188 7.50 26.24 -21.92
N GLU A 189 7.95 26.90 -20.86
CA GLU A 189 8.81 26.30 -19.86
C GLU A 189 8.08 25.21 -19.07
N GLU A 190 6.85 25.47 -18.63
CA GLU A 190 6.00 24.54 -17.91
C GLU A 190 5.65 23.31 -18.77
N LEU A 191 5.35 23.51 -20.05
CA LEU A 191 5.11 22.43 -21.00
C LEU A 191 6.36 21.57 -21.22
N THR A 192 7.53 22.17 -21.33
CA THR A 192 8.80 21.46 -21.46
C THR A 192 9.08 20.61 -20.22
N ARG A 193 8.84 21.17 -19.02
CA ARG A 193 9.01 20.45 -17.76
C ARG A 193 8.00 19.30 -17.62
N LEU A 194 6.72 19.53 -17.96
CA LEU A 194 5.70 18.47 -17.94
C LEU A 194 6.09 17.32 -18.87
N ASN A 195 6.52 17.59 -20.09
CA ASN A 195 6.97 16.56 -21.02
C ASN A 195 8.17 15.78 -20.48
N SER A 196 9.13 16.46 -19.85
CA SER A 196 10.27 15.79 -19.19
C SER A 196 9.81 14.89 -18.05
N HIS A 197 8.88 15.35 -17.23
CA HIS A 197 8.33 14.56 -16.13
C HIS A 197 7.53 13.35 -16.62
N ILE A 198 6.76 13.47 -17.71
CA ILE A 198 6.03 12.35 -18.33
C ILE A 198 7.01 11.26 -18.80
N VAL A 199 8.11 11.63 -19.45
CA VAL A 199 9.14 10.68 -19.89
C VAL A 199 9.76 9.96 -18.69
N GLN A 200 10.17 10.70 -17.67
CA GLN A 200 10.76 10.13 -16.45
C GLN A 200 9.75 9.23 -15.70
N PHE A 201 8.49 9.60 -15.67
CA PHE A 201 7.44 8.79 -15.09
C PHE A 201 7.31 7.43 -15.79
N LYS A 202 7.27 7.41 -17.13
CA LYS A 202 7.25 6.18 -17.94
C LYS A 202 8.47 5.30 -17.69
N GLU A 203 9.65 5.88 -17.54
CA GLU A 203 10.87 5.17 -17.20
C GLU A 203 10.78 4.54 -15.80
N LEU A 204 10.30 5.29 -14.80
CA LEU A 204 10.14 4.82 -13.43
C LEU A 204 9.13 3.67 -13.33
N VAL A 205 7.99 3.74 -14.03
CA VAL A 205 6.98 2.68 -14.09
C VAL A 205 7.55 1.38 -14.68
N ASN A 206 8.53 1.48 -15.56
CA ASN A 206 9.20 0.34 -16.19
C ASN A 206 10.47 -0.13 -15.46
N SER A 207 10.87 0.56 -14.40
CA SER A 207 12.07 0.18 -13.63
C SER A 207 11.78 -0.86 -12.57
N ASP A 208 12.80 -1.62 -12.18
CA ASP A 208 12.71 -2.58 -11.08
C ASP A 208 12.84 -1.88 -9.71
N GLY A 209 12.18 -2.46 -8.72
CA GLY A 209 12.29 -2.05 -7.31
C GLY A 209 11.17 -1.10 -6.84
N PRO A 210 11.28 -0.57 -5.61
CA PRO A 210 10.25 0.25 -5.00
C PRO A 210 10.19 1.65 -5.63
N VAL A 211 9.19 1.90 -6.46
CA VAL A 211 9.05 3.15 -7.23
C VAL A 211 8.00 4.11 -6.67
N GLY A 212 7.09 3.67 -5.80
CA GLY A 212 5.92 4.44 -5.36
C GLY A 212 6.25 5.86 -4.89
N LYS A 213 7.27 6.05 -4.02
CA LYS A 213 7.66 7.38 -3.54
C LYS A 213 8.21 8.29 -4.64
N LYS A 214 8.93 7.72 -5.63
CA LYS A 214 9.47 8.49 -6.74
C LYS A 214 8.36 8.93 -7.68
N LEU A 215 7.41 8.04 -7.96
CA LEU A 215 6.23 8.34 -8.76
C LEU A 215 5.34 9.42 -8.09
N ASP A 216 5.10 9.32 -6.77
CA ASP A 216 4.34 10.35 -6.02
C ASP A 216 5.02 11.72 -6.13
N PHE A 217 6.35 11.78 -5.98
CA PHE A 217 7.10 13.02 -6.18
C PHE A 217 6.94 13.57 -7.60
N MET A 218 7.01 12.71 -8.62
CA MET A 218 6.82 13.15 -10.02
C MET A 218 5.42 13.73 -10.26
N ILE A 219 4.38 13.12 -9.69
CA ILE A 219 3.01 13.64 -9.79
C ILE A 219 2.89 15.00 -9.08
N GLN A 220 3.56 15.20 -7.95
CA GLN A 220 3.58 16.51 -7.27
C GLN A 220 4.21 17.60 -8.14
N GLU A 221 5.34 17.30 -8.82
CA GLU A 221 5.98 18.25 -9.74
C GLU A 221 5.08 18.53 -10.96
N MET A 222 4.46 17.48 -11.56
CA MET A 222 3.50 17.68 -12.66
C MET A 222 2.31 18.56 -12.24
N ASN A 223 1.78 18.37 -11.03
CA ASN A 223 0.72 19.21 -10.46
C ASN A 223 1.16 20.67 -10.29
N ARG A 224 2.41 20.88 -9.88
CA ARG A 224 3.00 22.21 -9.75
C ARG A 224 3.05 22.93 -11.10
N GLU A 225 3.59 22.29 -12.14
CA GLU A 225 3.64 22.87 -13.48
C GLU A 225 2.22 23.11 -14.03
N THR A 226 1.30 22.17 -13.81
CA THR A 226 -0.12 22.31 -14.20
C THR A 226 -0.79 23.50 -13.53
N ASN A 227 -0.50 23.76 -12.25
CA ASN A 227 -1.01 24.92 -11.52
C ASN A 227 -0.48 26.24 -12.13
N THR A 228 0.79 26.27 -12.50
CA THR A 228 1.42 27.44 -13.14
C THR A 228 0.80 27.72 -14.51
N ILE A 229 0.60 26.68 -15.33
CA ILE A 229 -0.12 26.80 -16.61
C ILE A 229 -1.53 27.36 -16.36
N GLY A 230 -2.26 26.84 -15.39
CA GLY A 230 -3.60 27.29 -15.05
C GLY A 230 -3.66 28.77 -14.64
N SER A 231 -2.64 29.28 -13.94
CA SER A 231 -2.55 30.68 -13.55
C SER A 231 -2.20 31.62 -14.72
N LYS A 232 -1.51 31.11 -15.73
CA LYS A 232 -1.13 31.83 -16.96
C LYS A 232 -2.14 31.64 -18.09
N ALA A 233 -3.15 30.77 -17.92
CA ALA A 233 -4.11 30.44 -18.97
C ALA A 233 -4.83 31.67 -19.50
N GLY A 234 -4.59 31.98 -20.77
CA GLY A 234 -5.20 33.11 -21.48
C GLY A 234 -6.54 32.77 -22.14
N SER A 235 -6.98 31.51 -22.15
CA SER A 235 -8.22 31.06 -22.79
C SER A 235 -9.03 30.08 -21.92
N GLY A 236 -10.35 30.03 -22.16
CA GLY A 236 -11.24 29.08 -21.52
C GLY A 236 -10.96 27.62 -21.87
N GLU A 237 -10.43 27.36 -23.06
CA GLU A 237 -10.08 26.03 -23.56
C GLU A 237 -8.86 25.47 -22.81
N ILE A 238 -7.84 26.30 -22.58
CA ILE A 238 -6.69 25.93 -21.76
C ILE A 238 -7.14 25.68 -20.31
N THR A 239 -7.98 26.53 -19.75
CA THR A 239 -8.50 26.37 -18.38
C THR A 239 -9.22 25.03 -18.24
N LYS A 240 -10.06 24.65 -19.21
CA LYS A 240 -10.75 23.36 -19.20
C LYS A 240 -9.77 22.19 -19.28
N ALA A 241 -8.80 22.23 -20.19
CA ALA A 241 -7.80 21.18 -20.34
C ALA A 241 -6.93 21.04 -19.06
N VAL A 242 -6.61 22.15 -18.38
CA VAL A 242 -5.90 22.15 -17.07
C VAL A 242 -6.73 21.48 -15.99
N ILE A 243 -8.06 21.68 -15.96
CA ILE A 243 -8.94 21.00 -14.98
C ILE A 243 -8.93 19.50 -15.25
N ASP A 244 -9.12 19.08 -16.52
CA ASP A 244 -9.10 17.68 -16.91
C ASP A 244 -7.75 17.03 -16.57
N LEU A 245 -6.64 17.74 -16.81
CA LEU A 245 -5.29 17.30 -16.47
C LEU A 245 -5.09 17.08 -14.96
N LYS A 246 -5.62 17.99 -14.13
CA LYS A 246 -5.56 17.83 -12.66
C LYS A 246 -6.30 16.61 -12.17
N VAL A 247 -7.46 16.32 -12.76
CA VAL A 247 -8.25 15.11 -12.43
C VAL A 247 -7.45 13.86 -12.76
N GLU A 248 -6.87 13.76 -13.96
CA GLU A 248 -6.07 12.59 -14.33
C GLU A 248 -4.82 12.42 -13.44
N LEU A 249 -4.16 13.52 -13.06
CA LEU A 249 -3.01 13.47 -12.15
C LEU A 249 -3.39 13.00 -10.75
N GLU A 250 -4.56 13.40 -10.22
CA GLU A 250 -5.03 12.92 -8.91
C GLU A 250 -5.44 11.45 -8.97
N ASP A 251 -6.10 11.00 -10.04
CA ASP A 251 -6.41 9.59 -10.26
C ASP A 251 -5.14 8.73 -10.31
N ILE A 252 -4.09 9.19 -11.01
CA ILE A 252 -2.78 8.52 -11.03
C ILE A 252 -2.19 8.46 -9.61
N ARG A 253 -2.29 9.54 -8.85
CA ARG A 253 -1.77 9.62 -7.50
C ARG A 253 -2.44 8.63 -6.55
N GLU A 254 -3.77 8.46 -6.65
CA GLU A 254 -4.51 7.47 -5.87
C GLU A 254 -4.04 6.05 -6.21
N GLN A 255 -3.81 5.74 -7.48
CA GLN A 255 -3.29 4.43 -7.89
C GLN A 255 -1.86 4.18 -7.38
N ILE A 256 -0.99 5.20 -7.38
CA ILE A 256 0.38 5.08 -6.86
C ILE A 256 0.40 4.74 -5.37
N GLN A 257 -0.57 5.20 -4.58
CA GLN A 257 -0.66 4.85 -3.15
C GLN A 257 -0.86 3.35 -2.92
N ASN A 258 -1.39 2.62 -3.90
CA ASN A 258 -1.60 1.18 -3.86
C ASN A 258 -0.37 0.39 -4.36
N ILE A 259 0.68 1.06 -4.86
CA ILE A 259 1.92 0.41 -5.33
C ILE A 259 2.89 0.22 -4.16
N GLU A 260 3.43 -0.96 -4.08
CA GLU A 260 4.53 -1.31 -3.17
C GLU A 260 5.89 -1.32 -3.87
#